data_7e40a5e521f9abbb9117c5911708aa41
#
_entry.id   7e40a5e521f9abbb9117c5911708aa41
#
_cell.length_a   1.000
_cell.length_b   1.000
_cell.length_c   1.000
_cell.angle_alpha   90.00
_cell.angle_beta   90.00
_cell.angle_gamma   90.00
#
_symmetry.space_group_name_H-M   'P 1'
#
loop_
_entity.id
_entity.type
_entity.pdbx_description
1 polymer ?
#
loop_
_entity_poly.entity_id
_entity_poly.type
_entity_poly.pdbx_seq_one_letter_code
_entity_poly.pdbx_strand_id
1 'polypeptide(L)'
;RDVERSRGLGDVYKRQKLYYPNAIKVEMWDYLKEYKLEKNGDYWCGEFDMGEGFIAIFLKVDGTSILSEFFPIGYGGNKAINYIDVPEQDHPIELLGENHGSVLSDFFESKITGQLERIMIYLPPEYMQNTEKKYPVLYLQHGHGENETCWVSQGKMNFIYDNLVHQRKAVPAIVVMANGMIYKESGDKRELKYRDMSEFVKEELIPYVENKYRTYGDKEHRAMAGLSMGSLQTSITAFEHSELFSYVGVFSGFVQDILTQNQSHLTEKNKESFRENNKLFFRGIGAEDRFIDFFKSDDEFLEKSKIKCERKIYKGDYEWKVWRRCLYDFAQLIFREDN
;
A
#
# COMPACT_ATOMS: atom_id res chain seq x y z
N ARG A 1 8.65 -20.42 20.79
CA ARG A 1 7.42 -19.82 20.19
C ARG A 1 6.58 -19.17 21.29
N ASP A 2 7.03 -18.10 21.90
CA ASP A 2 6.19 -17.34 22.82
C ASP A 2 6.44 -15.85 22.62
N VAL A 3 5.78 -15.32 21.60
CA VAL A 3 5.41 -13.90 21.61
C VAL A 3 4.18 -13.84 22.50
N GLU A 4 4.36 -13.55 23.77
CA GLU A 4 3.23 -13.29 24.66
C GLU A 4 2.50 -12.05 24.16
N ARG A 5 1.37 -12.27 23.48
CA ARG A 5 0.44 -11.20 23.13
C ARG A 5 -0.26 -10.79 24.42
N SER A 6 0.23 -9.75 25.09
CA SER A 6 -0.50 -9.14 26.17
C SER A 6 -1.79 -8.52 25.63
N ARG A 7 -2.93 -9.18 25.87
CA ARG A 7 -4.26 -8.60 25.70
C ARG A 7 -4.52 -7.69 26.90
N GLY A 8 -4.24 -6.39 26.75
CA GLY A 8 -4.56 -5.39 27.74
C GLY A 8 -4.63 -4.02 27.07
N LEU A 9 -5.82 -3.43 27.05
CA LEU A 9 -6.06 -2.04 26.68
C LEU A 9 -5.22 -1.11 27.59
N GLY A 10 -4.25 -0.41 27.03
CA GLY A 10 -3.58 0.71 27.69
C GLY A 10 -2.06 0.78 27.64
N ASP A 11 -1.35 -0.31 27.34
CA ASP A 11 0.10 -0.28 27.36
C ASP A 11 0.71 -0.36 25.95
N VAL A 12 1.29 0.76 25.52
CA VAL A 12 2.07 0.90 24.27
C VAL A 12 3.41 0.14 24.36
N TYR A 13 3.70 -0.47 25.50
CA TYR A 13 4.91 -1.23 25.75
C TYR A 13 4.85 -2.63 25.14
N LYS A 14 5.87 -2.98 24.34
CA LYS A 14 6.06 -4.32 23.81
C LYS A 14 7.31 -4.96 24.42
N ARG A 15 7.10 -6.11 25.07
CA ARG A 15 8.21 -6.94 25.56
C ARG A 15 8.75 -7.78 24.40
N GLN A 16 10.05 -7.67 24.15
CA GLN A 16 10.78 -8.49 23.18
C GLN A 16 11.61 -9.53 23.91
N LYS A 17 11.61 -10.77 23.37
CA LYS A 17 12.40 -11.88 23.88
C LYS A 17 12.95 -12.69 22.71
N LEU A 18 14.25 -12.56 22.44
CA LEU A 18 14.93 -13.16 21.29
C LEU A 18 15.89 -14.25 21.79
N TYR A 19 15.81 -15.42 21.18
CA TYR A 19 16.64 -16.57 21.55
C TYR A 19 17.93 -16.57 20.73
N TYR A 20 19.03 -16.11 21.33
CA TYR A 20 20.38 -16.15 20.78
C TYR A 20 21.37 -16.51 21.89
N PRO A 21 21.41 -17.81 22.32
CA PRO A 21 22.15 -18.24 23.51
C PRO A 21 23.65 -18.00 23.41
N ASN A 22 24.22 -18.15 22.23
CA ASN A 22 25.67 -18.05 21.99
C ASN A 22 26.11 -16.65 21.57
N ALA A 23 25.18 -15.70 21.37
CA ALA A 23 25.54 -14.36 20.96
C ALA A 23 26.24 -13.58 22.07
N ILE A 24 27.27 -12.83 21.69
CA ILE A 24 27.99 -11.88 22.55
C ILE A 24 27.25 -10.57 22.60
N LYS A 25 26.64 -10.15 21.47
CA LYS A 25 25.91 -8.91 21.33
C LYS A 25 24.71 -9.08 20.39
N VAL A 26 23.54 -8.55 20.79
CA VAL A 26 22.36 -8.43 19.93
C VAL A 26 21.92 -6.98 19.92
N GLU A 27 21.83 -6.38 18.74
CA GLU A 27 21.42 -5.00 18.52
C GLU A 27 20.09 -4.99 17.76
N MET A 28 19.14 -4.17 18.21
CA MET A 28 17.85 -3.99 17.58
C MET A 28 17.55 -2.49 17.44
N TRP A 29 17.07 -2.07 16.27
CA TRP A 29 16.68 -0.68 16.00
C TRP A 29 15.57 -0.60 14.95
N ASP A 30 14.93 0.55 14.86
CA ASP A 30 14.06 0.95 13.76
C ASP A 30 14.70 2.10 12.97
N TYR A 31 13.95 2.80 12.15
CA TYR A 31 14.46 3.97 11.41
C TYR A 31 14.75 5.19 12.28
N LEU A 32 14.24 5.24 13.52
CA LEU A 32 14.30 6.42 14.39
C LEU A 32 15.18 6.22 15.61
N LYS A 33 15.21 5.01 16.20
CA LYS A 33 15.86 4.75 17.47
C LYS A 33 16.42 3.34 17.61
N GLU A 34 17.37 3.19 18.52
CA GLU A 34 17.89 1.90 18.98
C GLU A 34 17.10 1.40 20.19
N TYR A 35 16.88 0.10 20.26
CA TYR A 35 16.22 -0.60 21.36
C TYR A 35 17.24 -1.43 22.14
N LYS A 36 17.50 -1.04 23.37
CA LYS A 36 18.52 -1.69 24.21
C LYS A 36 18.02 -3.04 24.72
N LEU A 37 18.64 -4.12 24.26
CA LEU A 37 18.40 -5.48 24.74
C LEU A 37 19.41 -5.87 25.81
N GLU A 38 18.95 -6.61 26.84
CA GLU A 38 19.80 -7.17 27.90
C GLU A 38 19.77 -8.69 27.86
N LYS A 39 20.95 -9.30 28.03
CA LYS A 39 21.06 -10.77 28.06
C LYS A 39 20.51 -11.31 29.38
N ASN A 40 19.56 -12.25 29.29
CA ASN A 40 19.00 -12.97 30.41
C ASN A 40 19.01 -14.48 30.11
N GLY A 41 20.02 -15.19 30.57
CA GLY A 41 20.28 -16.58 30.21
C GLY A 41 20.52 -16.72 28.69
N ASP A 42 19.73 -17.55 28.04
CA ASP A 42 19.80 -17.80 26.60
C ASP A 42 19.08 -16.74 25.76
N TYR A 43 18.45 -15.78 26.40
CA TYR A 43 17.59 -14.80 25.74
C TYR A 43 18.15 -13.39 25.85
N TRP A 44 17.82 -12.60 24.83
CA TRP A 44 17.99 -11.15 24.82
C TRP A 44 16.62 -10.48 24.97
N CYS A 45 16.46 -9.68 26.00
CA CYS A 45 15.17 -9.15 26.42
C CYS A 45 15.18 -7.62 26.51
N GLY A 46 14.03 -7.01 26.20
CA GLY A 46 13.81 -5.60 26.39
C GLY A 46 12.32 -5.29 26.39
N GLU A 47 11.95 -4.16 27.02
CA GLU A 47 10.59 -3.65 27.05
C GLU A 47 10.59 -2.20 26.55
N PHE A 48 9.81 -1.93 25.49
CA PHE A 48 9.90 -0.67 24.76
C PHE A 48 8.53 -0.09 24.48
N ASP A 49 8.43 1.23 24.59
CA ASP A 49 7.35 2.00 23.96
C ASP A 49 7.69 2.15 22.47
N MET A 50 6.95 1.45 21.63
CA MET A 50 7.17 1.41 20.19
C MET A 50 6.14 2.21 19.39
N GLY A 51 5.13 2.81 20.07
CA GLY A 51 4.01 3.43 19.37
C GLY A 51 3.04 2.40 18.75
N GLU A 52 2.15 2.85 17.90
CA GLU A 52 1.14 2.05 17.21
C GLU A 52 1.47 1.89 15.72
N GLY A 53 0.94 0.83 15.09
CA GLY A 53 1.05 0.57 13.66
C GLY A 53 2.26 -0.27 13.29
N PHE A 54 2.68 -0.19 12.04
CA PHE A 54 3.79 -0.94 11.47
C PHE A 54 5.13 -0.29 11.82
N ILE A 55 6.05 -1.08 12.36
CA ILE A 55 7.40 -0.65 12.75
C ILE A 55 8.42 -1.60 12.15
N ALA A 56 9.20 -1.11 11.18
CA ALA A 56 10.31 -1.88 10.61
C ALA A 56 11.39 -2.12 11.66
N ILE A 57 11.86 -3.36 11.80
CA ILE A 57 12.87 -3.76 12.77
C ILE A 57 14.12 -4.26 12.06
N PHE A 58 15.26 -3.79 12.50
CA PHE A 58 16.56 -4.22 12.06
C PHE A 58 17.32 -4.86 13.21
N LEU A 59 18.02 -5.96 12.90
CA LEU A 59 18.78 -6.72 13.88
C LEU A 59 20.22 -6.97 13.42
N LYS A 60 21.14 -6.93 14.38
CA LYS A 60 22.48 -7.50 14.24
C LYS A 60 22.76 -8.45 15.39
N VAL A 61 23.34 -9.59 15.04
CA VAL A 61 23.89 -10.55 15.99
C VAL A 61 25.39 -10.63 15.76
N ASP A 62 26.16 -10.27 16.79
CA ASP A 62 27.63 -10.21 16.72
C ASP A 62 28.17 -9.45 15.50
N GLY A 63 27.53 -8.30 15.19
CA GLY A 63 27.89 -7.41 14.08
C GLY A 63 27.34 -7.81 12.72
N THR A 64 26.71 -8.99 12.58
CA THR A 64 26.11 -9.46 11.32
C THR A 64 24.64 -9.09 11.27
N SER A 65 24.21 -8.37 10.22
CA SER A 65 22.79 -8.08 9.98
C SER A 65 22.03 -9.36 9.61
N ILE A 66 20.90 -9.60 10.27
CA ILE A 66 20.09 -10.79 10.07
C ILE A 66 18.63 -10.45 9.85
N LEU A 67 17.90 -11.38 9.21
CA LEU A 67 16.45 -11.49 9.31
C LEU A 67 16.14 -12.52 10.39
N SER A 68 15.44 -12.09 11.44
CA SER A 68 15.11 -12.95 12.56
C SER A 68 13.83 -13.72 12.30
N GLU A 69 13.81 -15.01 12.67
CA GLU A 69 12.62 -15.87 12.63
C GLU A 69 11.56 -15.51 13.69
N PHE A 70 11.93 -14.65 14.66
CA PHE A 70 11.04 -14.24 15.75
C PHE A 70 10.08 -13.13 15.36
N PHE A 71 10.30 -12.47 14.22
CA PHE A 71 9.46 -11.40 13.71
C PHE A 71 8.88 -11.74 12.33
N PRO A 72 7.70 -11.24 12.01
CA PRO A 72 7.18 -11.33 10.67
C PRO A 72 8.10 -10.61 9.67
N ILE A 73 8.03 -11.06 8.42
CA ILE A 73 8.82 -10.52 7.32
C ILE A 73 7.92 -9.68 6.42
N GLY A 74 8.34 -8.45 6.17
CA GLY A 74 7.83 -7.53 5.17
C GLY A 74 8.87 -7.22 4.12
N TYR A 75 8.62 -6.21 3.29
CA TYR A 75 9.53 -5.76 2.24
C TYR A 75 9.61 -4.24 2.20
N GLY A 76 10.82 -3.69 2.18
CA GLY A 76 11.05 -2.25 2.11
C GLY A 76 12.53 -1.94 1.85
N GLY A 77 12.82 -0.80 1.21
CA GLY A 77 14.18 -0.43 0.86
C GLY A 77 14.85 -1.44 -0.09
N ASN A 78 14.08 -2.05 -1.01
CA ASN A 78 14.50 -3.09 -1.96
C ASN A 78 15.01 -4.39 -1.33
N LYS A 79 14.57 -4.71 -0.13
CA LYS A 79 14.96 -5.94 0.59
C LYS A 79 13.88 -6.42 1.55
N ALA A 80 13.98 -7.69 1.96
CA ALA A 80 13.20 -8.20 3.08
C ALA A 80 13.60 -7.50 4.39
N ILE A 81 12.62 -7.22 5.24
CA ILE A 81 12.79 -6.60 6.56
C ILE A 81 11.95 -7.34 7.58
N ASN A 82 12.38 -7.35 8.84
CA ASN A 82 11.50 -7.71 9.93
C ASN A 82 10.60 -6.53 10.31
N TYR A 83 9.47 -6.82 10.95
CA TYR A 83 8.61 -5.77 11.50
C TYR A 83 7.86 -6.21 12.74
N ILE A 84 7.39 -5.23 13.50
CA ILE A 84 6.40 -5.40 14.57
C ILE A 84 5.17 -4.61 14.13
N ASP A 85 3.99 -5.18 14.33
CA ASP A 85 2.72 -4.51 14.09
C ASP A 85 2.00 -4.33 15.44
N VAL A 86 1.98 -3.10 15.91
CA VAL A 86 1.32 -2.74 17.17
C VAL A 86 -0.12 -2.35 16.87
N PRO A 87 -1.12 -3.00 17.52
CA PRO A 87 -2.52 -2.69 17.28
C PRO A 87 -2.83 -1.20 17.43
N GLU A 88 -3.56 -0.65 16.48
CA GLU A 88 -4.06 0.72 16.52
C GLU A 88 -5.39 0.75 17.28
N GLN A 89 -5.55 1.69 18.24
CA GLN A 89 -6.77 1.77 19.07
C GLN A 89 -7.97 2.26 18.27
N ASP A 90 -7.77 3.26 17.41
CA ASP A 90 -8.85 3.91 16.67
C ASP A 90 -9.26 3.14 15.39
N HIS A 91 -8.37 2.32 14.85
CA HIS A 91 -8.57 1.59 13.60
C HIS A 91 -8.07 0.15 13.73
N PRO A 92 -8.79 -0.71 14.47
CA PRO A 92 -8.37 -2.09 14.64
C PRO A 92 -8.37 -2.82 13.29
N ILE A 93 -7.26 -3.46 12.97
CA ILE A 93 -7.06 -4.26 11.76
C ILE A 93 -7.27 -5.77 12.03
N GLU A 94 -7.86 -6.12 13.15
CA GLU A 94 -8.25 -7.51 13.46
C GLU A 94 -9.51 -7.86 12.67
N LEU A 95 -9.61 -9.12 12.24
CA LEU A 95 -10.82 -9.62 11.57
C LEU A 95 -12.02 -9.55 12.50
N LEU A 96 -13.11 -8.94 12.03
CA LEU A 96 -14.37 -8.79 12.78
C LEU A 96 -15.33 -9.96 12.59
N GLY A 97 -15.07 -10.88 11.67
CA GLY A 97 -15.96 -11.99 11.35
C GLY A 97 -15.22 -13.21 10.84
N GLU A 98 -15.94 -14.34 10.77
CA GLU A 98 -15.40 -15.61 10.27
C GLU A 98 -15.35 -15.66 8.74
N ASN A 99 -16.23 -14.91 8.07
CA ASN A 99 -16.30 -14.86 6.62
C ASN A 99 -15.37 -13.75 6.08
N HIS A 100 -14.23 -14.13 5.57
CA HIS A 100 -13.21 -13.25 5.04
C HIS A 100 -12.82 -13.63 3.60
N GLY A 101 -12.23 -12.65 2.89
CA GLY A 101 -11.72 -12.84 1.53
C GLY A 101 -10.46 -13.69 1.47
N SER A 102 -10.02 -13.94 0.26
CA SER A 102 -8.80 -14.71 -0.01
C SER A 102 -7.78 -13.84 -0.70
N VAL A 103 -6.50 -14.01 -0.33
CA VAL A 103 -5.37 -13.41 -1.04
C VAL A 103 -4.62 -14.52 -1.74
N LEU A 104 -4.37 -14.34 -3.02
CA LEU A 104 -3.62 -15.28 -3.85
C LEU A 104 -2.50 -14.57 -4.62
N SER A 105 -1.47 -15.32 -4.98
CA SER A 105 -0.44 -14.92 -5.92
C SER A 105 -0.81 -15.43 -7.31
N ASP A 106 -0.72 -14.55 -8.30
CA ASP A 106 -0.93 -14.89 -9.69
C ASP A 106 0.23 -14.39 -10.55
N PHE A 107 0.39 -14.98 -11.76
CA PHE A 107 1.57 -14.74 -12.57
C PHE A 107 1.17 -14.60 -14.04
N PHE A 108 1.83 -13.69 -14.75
CA PHE A 108 1.75 -13.56 -16.20
C PHE A 108 3.05 -13.01 -16.79
N GLU A 109 3.32 -13.36 -18.05
CA GLU A 109 4.46 -12.82 -18.79
C GLU A 109 4.13 -11.42 -19.31
N SER A 110 4.95 -10.44 -18.93
CA SER A 110 4.82 -9.06 -19.39
C SER A 110 5.81 -8.77 -20.50
N LYS A 111 5.33 -8.18 -21.59
CA LYS A 111 6.16 -7.67 -22.68
C LYS A 111 6.77 -6.31 -22.33
N ILE A 112 6.07 -5.52 -21.53
CA ILE A 112 6.51 -4.18 -21.12
C ILE A 112 7.69 -4.28 -20.16
N THR A 113 7.62 -5.17 -19.17
CA THR A 113 8.72 -5.39 -18.23
C THR A 113 9.74 -6.42 -18.73
N GLY A 114 9.36 -7.27 -19.66
CA GLY A 114 10.18 -8.37 -20.17
C GLY A 114 10.38 -9.50 -19.16
N GLN A 115 9.51 -9.61 -18.15
CA GLN A 115 9.65 -10.56 -17.04
C GLN A 115 8.35 -11.30 -16.78
N LEU A 116 8.46 -12.41 -16.03
CA LEU A 116 7.31 -13.04 -15.40
C LEU A 116 6.92 -12.20 -14.19
N GLU A 117 5.80 -11.49 -14.29
CA GLU A 117 5.27 -10.65 -13.23
C GLU A 117 4.44 -11.47 -12.25
N ARG A 118 4.67 -11.22 -10.95
CA ARG A 118 3.81 -11.69 -9.88
C ARG A 118 2.89 -10.54 -9.46
N ILE A 119 1.61 -10.86 -9.35
CA ILE A 119 0.62 -9.95 -8.78
C ILE A 119 -0.06 -10.60 -7.57
N MET A 120 -0.44 -9.79 -6.60
CA MET A 120 -1.28 -10.24 -5.48
C MET A 120 -2.71 -9.84 -5.78
N ILE A 121 -3.63 -10.78 -5.60
CA ILE A 121 -5.06 -10.58 -5.84
C ILE A 121 -5.81 -10.86 -4.53
N TYR A 122 -6.59 -9.88 -4.08
CA TYR A 122 -7.60 -10.12 -3.05
C TYR A 122 -8.95 -10.35 -3.73
N LEU A 123 -9.62 -11.42 -3.31
CA LEU A 123 -10.97 -11.77 -3.72
C LEU A 123 -11.91 -11.60 -2.52
N PRO A 124 -13.06 -10.92 -2.66
CA PRO A 124 -13.96 -10.68 -1.55
C PRO A 124 -14.59 -11.99 -1.03
N PRO A 125 -15.10 -12.04 0.22
CA PRO A 125 -15.56 -13.27 0.90
C PRO A 125 -16.53 -14.11 0.09
N GLU A 126 -17.42 -13.49 -0.65
CA GLU A 126 -18.46 -14.16 -1.43
C GLU A 126 -18.02 -14.63 -2.83
N TYR A 127 -16.79 -14.29 -3.24
CA TYR A 127 -16.32 -14.54 -4.61
C TYR A 127 -16.38 -16.02 -5.02
N MET A 128 -15.95 -16.93 -4.13
CA MET A 128 -15.92 -18.37 -4.43
C MET A 128 -17.33 -18.99 -4.39
N GLN A 129 -18.26 -18.40 -3.68
CA GLN A 129 -19.61 -18.92 -3.47
C GLN A 129 -20.57 -18.45 -4.57
N ASN A 130 -20.39 -17.23 -5.08
CA ASN A 130 -21.25 -16.64 -6.09
C ASN A 130 -20.53 -16.59 -7.45
N THR A 131 -20.66 -17.67 -8.21
CA THR A 131 -19.92 -17.86 -9.48
C THR A 131 -20.38 -16.96 -10.63
N GLU A 132 -21.58 -16.38 -10.53
CA GLU A 132 -22.14 -15.52 -11.60
C GLU A 132 -21.93 -14.03 -11.33
N LYS A 133 -21.61 -13.68 -10.09
CA LYS A 133 -21.44 -12.26 -9.72
C LYS A 133 -20.14 -11.69 -10.27
N LYS A 134 -20.23 -10.50 -10.85
CA LYS A 134 -19.08 -9.67 -11.24
C LYS A 134 -18.76 -8.67 -10.14
N TYR A 135 -17.53 -8.22 -10.12
CA TYR A 135 -17.00 -7.33 -9.09
C TYR A 135 -16.28 -6.13 -9.71
N PRO A 136 -16.35 -4.95 -9.09
CA PRO A 136 -15.47 -3.86 -9.42
C PRO A 136 -14.04 -4.18 -8.99
N VAL A 137 -13.07 -3.44 -9.54
CA VAL A 137 -11.64 -3.70 -9.32
C VAL A 137 -10.92 -2.45 -8.82
N LEU A 138 -10.21 -2.58 -7.71
CA LEU A 138 -9.25 -1.59 -7.21
C LEU A 138 -7.82 -2.04 -7.56
N TYR A 139 -7.11 -1.27 -8.37
CA TYR A 139 -5.68 -1.42 -8.62
C TYR A 139 -4.93 -0.59 -7.57
N LEU A 140 -4.14 -1.25 -6.70
CA LEU A 140 -3.56 -0.63 -5.50
C LEU A 140 -2.04 -0.74 -5.51
N GLN A 141 -1.34 0.41 -5.68
CA GLN A 141 0.10 0.49 -5.88
C GLN A 141 0.88 0.79 -4.59
N HIS A 142 2.01 0.11 -4.43
CA HIS A 142 2.98 0.31 -3.37
C HIS A 142 3.95 1.47 -3.66
N GLY A 143 4.79 1.84 -2.68
CA GLY A 143 5.80 2.89 -2.78
C GLY A 143 7.15 2.43 -3.33
N HIS A 144 8.07 3.37 -3.46
CA HIS A 144 9.44 3.08 -3.91
C HIS A 144 10.17 2.12 -2.96
N GLY A 145 10.83 1.12 -3.53
CA GLY A 145 11.58 0.12 -2.76
C GLY A 145 10.73 -0.94 -2.07
N GLU A 146 9.44 -0.94 -2.32
CA GLU A 146 8.47 -1.95 -1.89
C GLU A 146 8.14 -2.91 -3.04
N ASN A 147 7.16 -3.79 -2.86
CA ASN A 147 6.69 -4.72 -3.89
C ASN A 147 5.20 -5.04 -3.74
N GLU A 148 4.68 -5.87 -4.61
CA GLU A 148 3.27 -6.26 -4.69
C GLU A 148 2.70 -6.90 -3.42
N THR A 149 3.55 -7.37 -2.49
CA THR A 149 3.09 -8.00 -1.22
C THR A 149 2.83 -7.00 -0.10
N CYS A 150 3.32 -5.75 -0.23
CA CYS A 150 3.37 -4.79 0.88
C CYS A 150 1.99 -4.36 1.37
N TRP A 151 1.02 -4.16 0.48
CA TRP A 151 -0.33 -3.81 0.89
C TRP A 151 -1.02 -4.93 1.70
N VAL A 152 -0.64 -6.19 1.49
CA VAL A 152 -1.14 -7.32 2.29
C VAL A 152 -0.37 -7.44 3.60
N SER A 153 0.97 -7.51 3.53
CA SER A 153 1.81 -7.79 4.71
C SER A 153 1.86 -6.61 5.68
N GLN A 154 2.07 -5.40 5.17
CA GLN A 154 2.28 -4.17 5.93
C GLN A 154 1.00 -3.33 5.98
N GLY A 155 0.33 -3.19 4.83
CA GLY A 155 -0.89 -2.41 4.68
C GLY A 155 -2.12 -3.05 5.29
N LYS A 156 -2.12 -4.38 5.50
CA LYS A 156 -3.28 -5.13 6.04
C LYS A 156 -4.57 -4.89 5.24
N MET A 157 -4.43 -4.60 3.93
CA MET A 157 -5.55 -4.20 3.10
C MET A 157 -6.68 -5.24 3.09
N ASN A 158 -6.33 -6.53 3.12
CA ASN A 158 -7.31 -7.62 3.19
C ASN A 158 -8.17 -7.56 4.46
N PHE A 159 -7.57 -7.31 5.63
CA PHE A 159 -8.34 -7.15 6.88
C PHE A 159 -9.18 -5.88 6.88
N ILE A 160 -8.63 -4.75 6.39
CA ILE A 160 -9.35 -3.49 6.27
C ILE A 160 -10.56 -3.67 5.35
N TYR A 161 -10.36 -4.30 4.19
CA TYR A 161 -11.42 -4.47 3.20
C TYR A 161 -12.50 -5.45 3.68
N ASP A 162 -12.11 -6.60 4.27
CA ASP A 162 -13.02 -7.57 4.88
C ASP A 162 -13.91 -6.93 5.96
N ASN A 163 -13.30 -6.14 6.86
CA ASN A 163 -14.03 -5.45 7.92
C ASN A 163 -15.02 -4.42 7.36
N LEU A 164 -14.62 -3.66 6.34
CA LEU A 164 -15.51 -2.69 5.69
C LEU A 164 -16.68 -3.37 4.97
N VAL A 165 -16.44 -4.48 4.29
CA VAL A 165 -17.49 -5.28 3.63
C VAL A 165 -18.43 -5.90 4.67
N HIS A 166 -17.88 -6.48 5.76
CA HIS A 166 -18.66 -7.02 6.87
C HIS A 166 -19.57 -5.96 7.49
N GLN A 167 -19.07 -4.75 7.68
CA GLN A 167 -19.81 -3.59 8.21
C GLN A 167 -20.74 -2.93 7.17
N ARG A 168 -20.78 -3.40 5.92
CA ARG A 168 -21.51 -2.79 4.79
C ARG A 168 -21.08 -1.35 4.50
N LYS A 169 -19.82 -1.02 4.80
CA LYS A 169 -19.22 0.30 4.56
C LYS A 169 -18.47 0.38 3.23
N ALA A 170 -18.11 -0.74 2.63
CA ALA A 170 -17.51 -0.80 1.30
C ALA A 170 -18.26 -1.79 0.41
N VAL A 171 -18.24 -1.54 -0.89
CA VAL A 171 -18.72 -2.46 -1.92
C VAL A 171 -17.71 -3.59 -2.05
N PRO A 172 -18.13 -4.88 -2.03
CA PRO A 172 -17.22 -6.00 -2.29
C PRO A 172 -16.53 -5.83 -3.65
N ALA A 173 -15.20 -5.84 -3.66
CA ALA A 173 -14.37 -5.62 -4.84
C ALA A 173 -13.18 -6.57 -4.89
N ILE A 174 -12.66 -6.80 -6.07
CA ILE A 174 -11.34 -7.41 -6.28
C ILE A 174 -10.29 -6.32 -6.06
N VAL A 175 -9.19 -6.63 -5.35
CA VAL A 175 -8.05 -5.71 -5.25
C VAL A 175 -6.83 -6.33 -5.89
N VAL A 176 -6.20 -5.62 -6.80
CA VAL A 176 -5.05 -6.04 -7.59
C VAL A 176 -3.83 -5.22 -7.18
N MET A 177 -2.77 -5.88 -6.77
CA MET A 177 -1.52 -5.27 -6.36
C MET A 177 -0.39 -5.80 -7.24
N ALA A 178 0.21 -4.94 -8.05
CA ALA A 178 1.30 -5.27 -8.96
C ALA A 178 2.61 -4.62 -8.50
N ASN A 179 3.74 -5.11 -9.00
CA ASN A 179 5.05 -4.53 -8.73
C ASN A 179 5.26 -3.27 -9.59
N GLY A 180 5.29 -2.11 -8.96
CA GLY A 180 5.54 -0.82 -9.62
C GLY A 180 7.02 -0.50 -9.84
N MET A 181 7.96 -1.32 -9.35
CA MET A 181 9.41 -1.16 -9.53
C MET A 181 9.86 -1.73 -10.88
N ILE A 182 9.37 -1.13 -11.99
CA ILE A 182 9.70 -1.56 -13.36
C ILE A 182 11.12 -1.09 -13.71
N TYR A 183 12.03 -2.03 -13.84
CA TYR A 183 13.41 -1.75 -14.22
C TYR A 183 13.69 -2.19 -15.65
N LYS A 184 14.42 -1.34 -16.40
CA LYS A 184 14.93 -1.68 -17.72
C LYS A 184 16.44 -1.49 -17.80
N GLU A 185 17.09 -2.34 -18.57
CA GLU A 185 18.50 -2.20 -18.87
C GLU A 185 18.71 -1.01 -19.82
N SER A 186 19.70 -0.17 -19.50
CA SER A 186 20.11 0.98 -20.31
C SER A 186 21.65 1.00 -20.35
N GLY A 187 22.24 0.31 -21.33
CA GLY A 187 23.65 0.00 -21.36
C GLY A 187 24.05 -0.87 -20.17
N ASP A 188 25.07 -0.44 -19.41
CA ASP A 188 25.54 -1.14 -18.20
C ASP A 188 24.75 -0.78 -16.92
N LYS A 189 23.66 -0.03 -17.05
CA LYS A 189 22.87 0.45 -15.92
C LYS A 189 21.46 -0.14 -15.94
N ARG A 190 20.94 -0.43 -14.76
CA ARG A 190 19.54 -0.77 -14.54
C ARG A 190 18.80 0.46 -14.05
N GLU A 191 17.85 0.96 -14.83
CA GLU A 191 17.12 2.18 -14.53
C GLU A 191 15.67 1.88 -14.15
N LEU A 192 15.16 2.55 -13.12
CA LEU A 192 13.76 2.50 -12.72
C LEU A 192 12.92 3.34 -13.70
N LYS A 193 12.00 2.70 -14.40
CA LYS A 193 11.06 3.29 -15.35
C LYS A 193 9.66 3.38 -14.73
N TYR A 194 9.51 4.13 -13.63
CA TYR A 194 8.24 4.20 -12.87
C TYR A 194 7.06 4.70 -13.72
N ARG A 195 7.29 5.47 -14.78
CA ARG A 195 6.25 5.96 -15.70
C ARG A 195 5.71 4.85 -16.61
N ASP A 196 6.48 3.80 -16.88
CA ASP A 196 6.04 2.66 -17.70
C ASP A 196 4.90 1.89 -17.03
N MET A 197 4.62 2.14 -15.75
CA MET A 197 3.47 1.61 -15.03
C MET A 197 2.14 2.02 -15.69
N SER A 198 2.06 3.20 -16.29
CA SER A 198 0.87 3.67 -17.01
C SER A 198 0.49 2.72 -18.16
N GLU A 199 1.45 2.44 -19.04
CA GLU A 199 1.24 1.50 -20.16
C GLU A 199 1.09 0.06 -19.67
N PHE A 200 1.84 -0.37 -18.66
CA PHE A 200 1.72 -1.71 -18.08
C PHE A 200 0.30 -1.97 -17.55
N VAL A 201 -0.26 -1.01 -16.81
CA VAL A 201 -1.63 -1.11 -16.29
C VAL A 201 -2.64 -1.20 -17.43
N LYS A 202 -2.53 -0.32 -18.42
CA LYS A 202 -3.48 -0.23 -19.54
C LYS A 202 -3.41 -1.42 -20.47
N GLU A 203 -2.21 -1.76 -20.94
CA GLU A 203 -2.05 -2.71 -22.05
C GLU A 203 -1.96 -4.17 -21.59
N GLU A 204 -1.58 -4.41 -20.32
CA GLU A 204 -1.34 -5.76 -19.84
C GLU A 204 -2.12 -6.12 -18.58
N LEU A 205 -2.03 -5.32 -17.50
CA LEU A 205 -2.60 -5.70 -16.23
C LEU A 205 -4.12 -5.72 -16.23
N ILE A 206 -4.77 -4.66 -16.72
CA ILE A 206 -6.25 -4.61 -16.86
C ILE A 206 -6.76 -5.74 -17.74
N PRO A 207 -6.25 -5.92 -19.00
CA PRO A 207 -6.69 -7.02 -19.86
C PRO A 207 -6.51 -8.40 -19.23
N TYR A 208 -5.38 -8.64 -18.56
CA TYR A 208 -5.13 -9.91 -17.87
C TYR A 208 -6.17 -10.19 -16.78
N VAL A 209 -6.41 -9.21 -15.90
CA VAL A 209 -7.35 -9.34 -14.78
C VAL A 209 -8.77 -9.55 -15.28
N GLU A 210 -9.22 -8.79 -16.27
CA GLU A 210 -10.58 -8.88 -16.82
C GLU A 210 -10.84 -10.16 -17.62
N ASN A 211 -9.80 -10.73 -18.23
CA ASN A 211 -9.92 -12.01 -18.89
C ASN A 211 -9.99 -13.20 -17.93
N LYS A 212 -9.39 -13.06 -16.74
CA LYS A 212 -9.24 -14.17 -15.79
C LYS A 212 -10.23 -14.14 -14.64
N TYR A 213 -10.62 -12.97 -14.20
CA TYR A 213 -11.48 -12.76 -13.04
C TYR A 213 -12.85 -12.18 -13.43
N ARG A 214 -13.86 -12.42 -12.60
CA ARG A 214 -15.21 -11.91 -12.85
C ARG A 214 -15.30 -10.42 -12.50
N THR A 215 -15.04 -9.60 -13.49
CA THR A 215 -15.03 -8.13 -13.39
C THR A 215 -16.08 -7.51 -14.31
N TYR A 216 -16.44 -6.24 -14.05
CA TYR A 216 -17.38 -5.52 -14.91
C TYR A 216 -16.74 -5.03 -16.22
N GLY A 217 -15.50 -4.65 -16.26
CA GLY A 217 -14.79 -4.26 -17.48
C GLY A 217 -15.08 -2.84 -17.99
N ASP A 218 -15.62 -1.95 -17.15
CA ASP A 218 -15.87 -0.54 -17.47
C ASP A 218 -15.22 0.39 -16.43
N LYS A 219 -15.08 1.68 -16.74
CA LYS A 219 -14.42 2.65 -15.86
C LYS A 219 -15.16 2.92 -14.56
N GLU A 220 -16.49 2.81 -14.58
CA GLU A 220 -17.35 3.01 -13.42
C GLU A 220 -17.11 1.96 -12.33
N HIS A 221 -16.56 0.84 -12.73
CA HIS A 221 -16.19 -0.26 -11.84
C HIS A 221 -14.67 -0.45 -11.71
N ARG A 222 -13.87 0.56 -12.10
CA ARG A 222 -12.42 0.56 -11.87
C ARG A 222 -11.99 1.74 -11.01
N ALA A 223 -11.14 1.43 -10.02
CA ALA A 223 -10.43 2.39 -9.21
C ALA A 223 -8.92 2.14 -9.29
N MET A 224 -8.12 3.18 -9.19
CA MET A 224 -6.68 3.07 -9.00
C MET A 224 -6.25 3.94 -7.83
N ALA A 225 -5.41 3.39 -6.95
CA ALA A 225 -4.85 4.14 -5.85
C ALA A 225 -3.41 3.71 -5.57
N GLY A 226 -2.65 4.54 -4.86
CA GLY A 226 -1.30 4.18 -4.47
C GLY A 226 -0.68 5.15 -3.47
N LEU A 227 0.40 4.69 -2.85
CA LEU A 227 1.17 5.47 -1.89
C LEU A 227 2.51 5.92 -2.48
N SER A 228 3.00 7.11 -2.12
CA SER A 228 4.32 7.60 -2.49
C SER A 228 4.58 7.53 -4.02
N MET A 229 5.60 6.78 -4.47
CA MET A 229 5.83 6.51 -5.90
C MET A 229 4.59 5.91 -6.58
N GLY A 230 3.89 4.99 -5.92
CA GLY A 230 2.64 4.43 -6.43
C GLY A 230 1.53 5.46 -6.59
N SER A 231 1.53 6.54 -5.79
CA SER A 231 0.61 7.66 -5.96
C SER A 231 0.92 8.47 -7.21
N LEU A 232 2.21 8.69 -7.51
CA LEU A 232 2.64 9.34 -8.74
C LEU A 232 2.31 8.48 -9.97
N GLN A 233 2.55 7.17 -9.90
CA GLN A 233 2.15 6.22 -10.94
C GLN A 233 0.64 6.24 -11.17
N THR A 234 -0.15 6.30 -10.10
CA THR A 234 -1.62 6.44 -10.15
C THR A 234 -2.02 7.74 -10.83
N SER A 235 -1.40 8.88 -10.46
CA SER A 235 -1.68 10.18 -11.09
C SER A 235 -1.34 10.17 -12.56
N ILE A 236 -0.14 9.71 -12.93
CA ILE A 236 0.28 9.62 -14.33
C ILE A 236 -0.73 8.80 -15.14
N THR A 237 -1.04 7.58 -14.68
CA THR A 237 -1.98 6.68 -15.37
C THR A 237 -3.37 7.30 -15.50
N ALA A 238 -3.90 7.87 -14.41
CA ALA A 238 -5.25 8.43 -14.42
C ALA A 238 -5.39 9.69 -15.27
N PHE A 239 -4.36 10.51 -15.38
CA PHE A 239 -4.39 11.69 -16.26
C PHE A 239 -4.12 11.35 -17.73
N GLU A 240 -3.23 10.41 -18.01
CA GLU A 240 -2.94 9.96 -19.38
C GLU A 240 -4.08 9.12 -19.96
N HIS A 241 -4.76 8.32 -19.13
CA HIS A 241 -5.80 7.36 -19.50
C HIS A 241 -7.04 7.51 -18.63
N SER A 242 -7.62 8.71 -18.59
CA SER A 242 -8.77 9.02 -17.72
C SER A 242 -10.03 8.19 -18.06
N GLU A 243 -10.09 7.62 -19.24
CA GLU A 243 -11.15 6.70 -19.67
C GLU A 243 -11.10 5.33 -18.96
N LEU A 244 -10.05 5.03 -18.21
CA LEU A 244 -9.90 3.74 -17.54
C LEU A 244 -10.50 3.71 -16.13
N PHE A 245 -10.49 4.85 -15.40
CA PHE A 245 -10.80 4.89 -13.97
C PHE A 245 -11.72 6.02 -13.60
N SER A 246 -12.86 5.70 -12.95
CA SER A 246 -13.74 6.71 -12.37
C SER A 246 -13.33 7.13 -10.95
N TYR A 247 -12.50 6.35 -10.27
CA TYR A 247 -12.09 6.59 -8.88
C TYR A 247 -10.57 6.55 -8.77
N VAL A 248 -9.98 7.60 -8.21
CA VAL A 248 -8.53 7.76 -8.11
C VAL A 248 -8.15 8.15 -6.69
N GLY A 249 -7.15 7.48 -6.11
CA GLY A 249 -6.65 7.72 -4.75
C GLY A 249 -5.15 7.96 -4.69
N VAL A 250 -4.72 9.07 -4.09
CA VAL A 250 -3.32 9.47 -3.93
C VAL A 250 -2.99 9.58 -2.45
N PHE A 251 -2.12 8.70 -1.94
CA PHE A 251 -1.77 8.61 -0.51
C PHE A 251 -0.32 9.01 -0.28
N SER A 252 -0.09 10.00 0.59
CA SER A 252 1.24 10.58 0.87
C SER A 252 2.05 10.80 -0.40
N GLY A 253 1.44 11.45 -1.39
CA GLY A 253 2.03 11.47 -2.71
C GLY A 253 1.65 12.65 -3.58
N PHE A 254 1.79 12.46 -4.86
CA PHE A 254 2.03 13.50 -5.81
C PHE A 254 1.05 13.43 -7.00
N VAL A 255 0.54 14.57 -7.37
CA VAL A 255 -0.15 14.79 -8.65
C VAL A 255 0.88 15.23 -9.69
N GLN A 256 1.72 16.19 -9.32
CA GLN A 256 2.84 16.67 -10.14
C GLN A 256 4.05 15.75 -9.99
N ASP A 257 4.75 15.47 -11.10
CA ASP A 257 5.97 14.67 -11.07
C ASP A 257 7.13 15.47 -10.47
N ILE A 258 7.39 15.25 -9.18
CA ILE A 258 8.47 15.90 -8.46
C ILE A 258 9.85 15.25 -8.69
N LEU A 259 9.88 14.03 -9.24
CA LEU A 259 11.12 13.28 -9.42
C LEU A 259 11.91 13.75 -10.63
N THR A 260 11.24 13.88 -11.76
CA THR A 260 11.89 14.30 -13.02
C THR A 260 11.42 15.63 -13.54
N GLN A 261 10.48 16.30 -12.87
CA GLN A 261 9.82 17.53 -13.33
C GLN A 261 9.12 17.38 -14.69
N ASN A 262 8.88 16.14 -15.14
CA ASN A 262 8.18 15.86 -16.38
C ASN A 262 6.66 15.87 -16.15
N GLN A 263 6.02 16.96 -16.52
CA GLN A 263 4.57 17.16 -16.36
C GLN A 263 3.76 16.75 -17.60
N SER A 264 4.29 15.87 -18.47
CA SER A 264 3.63 15.49 -19.73
C SER A 264 2.24 14.87 -19.54
N HIS A 265 1.96 14.26 -18.39
CA HIS A 265 0.63 13.73 -18.04
C HIS A 265 -0.39 14.83 -17.69
N LEU A 266 0.06 16.07 -17.38
CA LEU A 266 -0.79 17.19 -16.96
C LEU A 266 -1.05 18.23 -18.09
N THR A 267 -1.14 17.78 -19.34
CA THR A 267 -1.56 18.64 -20.46
C THR A 267 -2.98 19.16 -20.24
N GLU A 268 -3.35 20.28 -20.90
CA GLU A 268 -4.74 20.80 -20.81
C GLU A 268 -5.75 19.75 -21.24
N LYS A 269 -5.46 19.03 -22.32
CA LYS A 269 -6.30 17.92 -22.80
C LYS A 269 -6.51 16.84 -21.74
N ASN A 270 -5.43 16.40 -21.08
CA ASN A 270 -5.53 15.36 -20.05
C ASN A 270 -6.29 15.83 -18.82
N LYS A 271 -6.07 17.08 -18.40
CA LYS A 271 -6.83 17.69 -17.29
C LYS A 271 -8.32 17.82 -17.59
N GLU A 272 -8.67 18.22 -18.81
CA GLU A 272 -10.06 18.27 -19.27
C GLU A 272 -10.70 16.88 -19.28
N SER A 273 -10.05 15.91 -19.92
CA SER A 273 -10.51 14.53 -19.95
C SER A 273 -10.65 13.92 -18.55
N PHE A 274 -9.71 14.21 -17.65
CA PHE A 274 -9.79 13.76 -16.25
C PHE A 274 -11.02 14.35 -15.54
N ARG A 275 -11.32 15.65 -15.68
CA ARG A 275 -12.51 16.28 -15.10
C ARG A 275 -13.82 15.66 -15.58
N GLU A 276 -13.86 15.23 -16.85
CA GLU A 276 -15.06 14.63 -17.46
C GLU A 276 -15.27 13.17 -17.03
N ASN A 277 -14.20 12.43 -16.83
CA ASN A 277 -14.25 10.99 -16.60
C ASN A 277 -14.19 10.60 -15.12
N ASN A 278 -13.58 11.42 -14.27
CA ASN A 278 -13.36 11.07 -12.87
C ASN A 278 -14.58 11.44 -11.99
N LYS A 279 -15.09 10.46 -11.25
CA LYS A 279 -16.16 10.64 -10.27
C LYS A 279 -15.64 11.01 -8.89
N LEU A 280 -14.50 10.45 -8.49
CA LEU A 280 -13.89 10.72 -7.21
C LEU A 280 -12.37 10.79 -7.35
N PHE A 281 -11.80 11.92 -6.96
CA PHE A 281 -10.38 12.06 -6.73
C PHE A 281 -10.12 12.27 -5.24
N PHE A 282 -9.53 11.27 -4.60
CA PHE A 282 -9.21 11.27 -3.18
C PHE A 282 -7.73 11.52 -2.96
N ARG A 283 -7.39 12.39 -1.98
CA ARG A 283 -6.02 12.66 -1.58
C ARG A 283 -5.88 12.63 -0.07
N GLY A 284 -4.98 11.80 0.46
CA GLY A 284 -4.73 11.65 1.89
C GLY A 284 -3.26 11.72 2.24
N ILE A 285 -2.92 12.34 3.39
CA ILE A 285 -1.54 12.49 3.87
C ILE A 285 -1.50 12.60 5.39
N GLY A 286 -0.34 12.29 6.01
CA GLY A 286 -0.06 12.59 7.41
C GLY A 286 0.21 14.08 7.65
N ALA A 287 -0.16 14.60 8.82
CA ALA A 287 0.08 16.00 9.19
C ALA A 287 1.58 16.30 9.37
N GLU A 288 2.34 15.31 9.82
CA GLU A 288 3.78 15.37 10.04
C GLU A 288 4.60 14.81 8.86
N ASP A 289 3.92 14.42 7.76
CA ASP A 289 4.54 13.83 6.58
C ASP A 289 5.54 14.81 5.93
N ARG A 290 6.75 14.33 5.66
CA ARG A 290 7.82 15.10 5.00
C ARG A 290 7.45 15.66 3.63
N PHE A 291 6.39 15.15 3.00
CA PHE A 291 5.89 15.62 1.70
C PHE A 291 4.68 16.55 1.82
N ILE A 292 4.34 17.02 3.02
CA ILE A 292 3.17 17.88 3.25
C ILE A 292 3.19 19.17 2.41
N ASP A 293 4.36 19.75 2.13
CA ASP A 293 4.46 20.96 1.34
C ASP A 293 4.22 20.69 -0.16
N PHE A 294 4.63 19.55 -0.68
CA PHE A 294 4.26 19.10 -2.03
C PHE A 294 2.75 18.85 -2.15
N PHE A 295 2.15 18.26 -1.12
CA PHE A 295 0.71 18.06 -1.08
C PHE A 295 -0.07 19.38 -1.14
N LYS A 296 0.40 20.41 -0.43
CA LYS A 296 -0.18 21.78 -0.51
C LYS A 296 0.06 22.43 -1.88
N SER A 297 1.24 22.25 -2.47
CA SER A 297 1.51 22.72 -3.84
C SER A 297 0.58 22.07 -4.87
N ASP A 298 0.29 20.79 -4.70
CA ASP A 298 -0.71 20.10 -5.52
C ASP A 298 -2.14 20.62 -5.28
N ASP A 299 -2.49 21.05 -4.06
CA ASP A 299 -3.78 21.72 -3.80
C ASP A 299 -3.94 22.97 -4.67
N GLU A 300 -2.92 23.83 -4.72
CA GLU A 300 -2.92 25.04 -5.57
C GLU A 300 -2.99 24.71 -7.07
N PHE A 301 -2.27 23.69 -7.50
CA PHE A 301 -2.33 23.21 -8.89
C PHE A 301 -3.73 22.72 -9.27
N LEU A 302 -4.36 21.91 -8.41
CA LEU A 302 -5.69 21.36 -8.65
C LEU A 302 -6.77 22.44 -8.67
N GLU A 303 -6.68 23.44 -7.77
CA GLU A 303 -7.58 24.58 -7.76
C GLU A 303 -7.48 25.39 -9.07
N LYS A 304 -6.27 25.74 -9.49
CA LYS A 304 -6.02 26.42 -10.78
C LYS A 304 -6.51 25.61 -11.97
N SER A 305 -6.41 24.30 -11.90
CA SER A 305 -6.87 23.35 -12.92
C SER A 305 -8.36 23.02 -12.84
N LYS A 306 -9.09 23.56 -11.86
CA LYS A 306 -10.51 23.30 -11.61
C LYS A 306 -10.82 21.78 -11.41
N ILE A 307 -9.89 21.04 -10.82
CA ILE A 307 -10.04 19.63 -10.51
C ILE A 307 -10.44 19.51 -9.04
N LYS A 308 -11.64 18.95 -8.80
CA LYS A 308 -12.13 18.72 -7.44
C LYS A 308 -11.48 17.48 -6.85
N CYS A 309 -11.17 17.50 -5.55
CA CYS A 309 -10.71 16.33 -4.83
C CYS A 309 -11.30 16.28 -3.40
N GLU A 310 -11.53 15.08 -2.92
CA GLU A 310 -11.75 14.80 -1.51
C GLU A 310 -10.37 14.79 -0.83
N ARG A 311 -10.16 15.66 0.14
CA ARG A 311 -8.86 15.92 0.74
C ARG A 311 -8.87 15.61 2.23
N LYS A 312 -7.96 14.75 2.70
CA LYS A 312 -7.82 14.38 4.11
C LYS A 312 -6.41 14.52 4.63
N ILE A 313 -6.26 15.05 5.85
CA ILE A 313 -5.01 15.07 6.60
C ILE A 313 -5.23 14.29 7.88
N TYR A 314 -4.40 13.28 8.10
CA TYR A 314 -4.44 12.40 9.26
C TYR A 314 -3.35 12.77 10.25
N LYS A 315 -3.56 12.45 11.54
CA LYS A 315 -2.48 12.47 12.51
C LYS A 315 -1.47 11.37 12.16
N GLY A 316 -0.18 11.71 12.08
CA GLY A 316 0.92 10.81 11.78
C GLY A 316 1.83 11.33 10.67
N ASP A 317 2.90 10.59 10.43
CA ASP A 317 3.98 10.91 9.51
C ASP A 317 3.82 10.11 8.19
N TYR A 318 4.90 9.99 7.43
CA TYR A 318 5.07 9.16 6.24
C TYR A 318 5.17 7.69 6.64
N GLU A 319 4.03 7.05 6.91
CA GLU A 319 3.98 5.74 7.55
C GLU A 319 2.77 4.89 7.16
N TRP A 320 2.88 3.57 7.30
CA TRP A 320 1.81 2.63 6.98
C TRP A 320 0.52 2.88 7.76
N LYS A 321 0.60 3.37 8.99
CA LYS A 321 -0.56 3.76 9.78
C LYS A 321 -1.44 4.80 9.06
N VAL A 322 -0.83 5.81 8.45
CA VAL A 322 -1.52 6.83 7.65
C VAL A 322 -2.08 6.23 6.37
N TRP A 323 -1.31 5.40 5.66
CA TRP A 323 -1.76 4.80 4.40
C TRP A 323 -2.89 3.79 4.58
N ARG A 324 -2.91 3.05 5.69
CA ARG A 324 -4.05 2.21 6.11
C ARG A 324 -5.33 3.04 6.27
N ARG A 325 -5.24 4.23 6.88
CA ARG A 325 -6.37 5.16 7.04
C ARG A 325 -6.82 5.75 5.71
N CYS A 326 -5.89 6.10 4.83
CA CYS A 326 -6.20 6.52 3.47
C CYS A 326 -7.01 5.45 2.74
N LEU A 327 -6.54 4.19 2.77
CA LEU A 327 -7.26 3.07 2.16
C LEU A 327 -8.63 2.85 2.81
N TYR A 328 -8.71 2.89 4.14
CA TYR A 328 -9.96 2.72 4.89
C TYR A 328 -11.02 3.73 4.45
N ASP A 329 -10.66 5.00 4.32
CA ASP A 329 -11.59 6.04 3.90
C ASP A 329 -11.90 5.96 2.40
N PHE A 330 -10.89 5.76 1.56
CA PHE A 330 -11.07 5.66 0.10
C PHE A 330 -11.97 4.48 -0.28
N ALA A 331 -11.77 3.30 0.32
CA ALA A 331 -12.57 2.11 0.05
C ALA A 331 -14.08 2.29 0.36
N GLN A 332 -14.41 3.18 1.28
CA GLN A 332 -15.80 3.49 1.61
C GLN A 332 -16.49 4.41 0.58
N LEU A 333 -15.73 5.10 -0.24
CA LEU A 333 -16.24 6.10 -1.18
C LEU A 333 -16.37 5.57 -2.61
N ILE A 334 -15.62 4.51 -2.96
CA ILE A 334 -15.61 3.97 -4.34
C ILE A 334 -16.73 2.98 -4.60
N PHE A 335 -17.14 2.87 -5.88
CA PHE A 335 -18.10 1.90 -6.42
C PHE A 335 -19.53 2.00 -5.86
N ARG A 336 -19.83 3.04 -5.14
CA ARG A 336 -21.21 3.27 -4.68
C ARG A 336 -22.07 3.77 -5.82
N GLU A 337 -23.27 3.23 -5.92
CA GLU A 337 -24.31 3.81 -6.76
C GLU A 337 -24.65 5.20 -6.19
N ASP A 338 -24.76 6.18 -7.07
CA ASP A 338 -25.25 7.51 -6.69
C ASP A 338 -26.68 7.35 -6.16
N ASN A 339 -26.92 7.63 -4.87
CA ASN A 339 -28.24 7.67 -4.27
C ASN A 339 -29.01 8.91 -4.73
#